data_436663f26913ea258e39070e3fab96a3
#
_entry.id   436663f26913ea258e39070e3fab96a3
#
_cell.length_a   1.000
_cell.length_b   1.000
_cell.length_c   1.000
_cell.angle_alpha   90.00
_cell.angle_beta   90.00
_cell.angle_gamma   90.00
#
_symmetry.space_group_name_H-M   'P 1'
#
loop_
_entity.id
_entity.type
_entity.pdbx_description
1 polymer ?
#
loop_
_entity_poly.entity_id
_entity_poly.type
_entity_poly.pdbx_seq_one_letter_code
_entity_poly.pdbx_strand_id
1 'polypeptide(L)'
;VYEHTFVFTNDFAALLPDAPDPPPPDHPLFSAQGVRGTCRVMCFSPRHDLTLPEMLPADIRRVVDAWAAETADLGQTYRWVQVFENKGEIMGCSNPHPHGQIWAESVLPNEAVKEDRSQRAYCAQHGAPLLLDYAAQELAREERVVVVNDHWLAVVPYWAVWPFETLLLPRRPVLRLPDLTPAERDSLADILKRLLTKYDNLFEVSFPYSMGWHAAPNDDGRYPHWTLHAHFYPPLLRSATVKKFMVGYEMLAEAQRDLTPEQAAARLRELPEVHYTEV
;
A
#
# COMPACT_ATOMS: atom_id res chain seq x y z
N VAL A 1 28.47 2.21 -1.47
CA VAL A 1 27.94 1.61 -2.69
C VAL A 1 27.25 0.33 -2.29
N TYR A 2 25.97 0.14 -2.67
CA TYR A 2 25.19 -1.06 -2.44
C TYR A 2 24.78 -1.66 -3.81
N GLU A 3 24.46 -2.96 -3.82
CA GLU A 3 24.22 -3.69 -5.09
C GLU A 3 22.72 -3.77 -5.45
N HIS A 4 21.82 -3.82 -4.47
CA HIS A 4 20.39 -4.07 -4.70
C HIS A 4 19.50 -3.10 -3.96
N THR A 5 19.13 -3.40 -2.72
CA THR A 5 18.34 -2.55 -1.84
C THR A 5 19.21 -1.99 -0.73
N PHE A 6 18.84 -0.83 -0.19
CA PHE A 6 19.55 -0.25 0.94
C PHE A 6 18.55 0.36 1.92
N VAL A 7 18.61 -0.06 3.18
CA VAL A 7 17.73 0.44 4.25
C VAL A 7 18.57 1.16 5.29
N PHE A 8 18.10 2.31 5.75
CA PHE A 8 18.75 3.10 6.78
C PHE A 8 17.72 3.86 7.63
N THR A 9 18.08 4.18 8.86
CA THR A 9 17.26 5.01 9.74
C THR A 9 17.20 6.44 9.17
N ASN A 10 15.99 7.01 9.11
CA ASN A 10 15.80 8.37 8.61
C ASN A 10 16.38 9.38 9.60
N ASP A 11 17.32 10.23 9.15
CA ASP A 11 17.94 11.28 9.97
C ASP A 11 16.93 12.33 10.46
N PHE A 12 15.80 12.46 9.77
CA PHE A 12 14.69 13.36 10.10
C PHE A 12 13.42 12.59 10.46
N ALA A 13 13.56 11.57 11.31
CA ALA A 13 12.46 10.70 11.70
C ALA A 13 11.35 11.47 12.43
N ALA A 14 10.11 11.27 11.97
CA ALA A 14 8.92 11.83 12.64
C ALA A 14 8.56 11.04 13.93
N LEU A 15 8.95 9.77 14.01
CA LEU A 15 8.76 8.91 15.17
C LEU A 15 10.12 8.64 15.83
N LEU A 16 10.17 8.80 17.15
CA LEU A 16 11.38 8.57 17.96
C LEU A 16 11.13 7.45 18.97
N PRO A 17 12.14 6.60 19.25
CA PRO A 17 11.99 5.47 20.17
C PRO A 17 11.86 5.91 21.64
N ASP A 18 12.34 7.10 21.97
CA ASP A 18 12.37 7.71 23.31
C ASP A 18 11.41 8.89 23.47
N ALA A 19 10.42 9.01 22.59
CA ALA A 19 9.42 10.06 22.70
C ALA A 19 8.76 10.06 24.09
N PRO A 20 8.65 11.23 24.77
CA PRO A 20 8.07 11.31 26.11
C PRO A 20 6.55 11.08 26.07
N ASP A 21 6.01 10.58 27.18
CA ASP A 21 4.58 10.56 27.34
C ASP A 21 4.04 11.98 27.57
N PRO A 22 2.87 12.32 27.02
CA PRO A 22 2.27 13.63 27.24
C PRO A 22 1.90 13.77 28.73
N PRO A 23 1.83 15.01 29.26
CA PRO A 23 1.33 15.23 30.62
C PRO A 23 -0.12 14.73 30.76
N PRO A 24 -0.56 14.36 31.97
CA PRO A 24 -1.95 14.02 32.18
C PRO A 24 -2.88 15.14 31.70
N PRO A 25 -3.99 14.80 31.02
CA PRO A 25 -4.92 15.82 30.55
C PRO A 25 -5.57 16.55 31.71
N ASP A 26 -5.61 17.85 31.64
CA ASP A 26 -6.33 18.73 32.61
C ASP A 26 -7.84 18.80 32.32
N HIS A 27 -8.23 18.36 31.13
CA HIS A 27 -9.61 18.31 30.69
C HIS A 27 -9.86 17.11 29.74
N PRO A 28 -11.02 16.42 29.82
CA PRO A 28 -11.32 15.26 28.98
C PRO A 28 -11.29 15.50 27.48
N LEU A 29 -11.46 16.75 27.04
CA LEU A 29 -11.38 17.12 25.61
C LEU A 29 -9.95 17.31 25.09
N PHE A 30 -8.95 17.36 25.95
CA PHE A 30 -7.55 17.63 25.60
C PHE A 30 -6.66 16.43 25.90
N SER A 31 -7.14 15.23 25.49
CA SER A 31 -6.37 14.01 25.66
C SER A 31 -5.33 13.83 24.54
N ALA A 32 -4.16 13.35 24.91
CA ALA A 32 -3.09 12.98 23.98
C ALA A 32 -2.49 11.63 24.40
N GLN A 33 -1.98 10.89 23.43
CA GLN A 33 -1.26 9.63 23.64
C GLN A 33 0.14 9.75 23.09
N GLY A 34 1.14 9.36 23.88
CA GLY A 34 2.53 9.25 23.41
C GLY A 34 2.67 8.11 22.41
N VAL A 35 3.36 8.36 21.31
CA VAL A 35 3.68 7.36 20.29
C VAL A 35 5.20 7.26 20.19
N ARG A 36 5.74 6.07 20.47
CA ARG A 36 7.15 5.75 20.28
C ARG A 36 7.29 4.96 18.99
N GLY A 37 8.38 5.22 18.26
CA GLY A 37 8.57 4.54 16.99
C GLY A 37 9.90 4.81 16.35
N THR A 38 10.05 4.38 15.10
CA THR A 38 11.21 4.64 14.27
C THR A 38 10.78 4.78 12.80
N CYS A 39 11.56 5.52 12.03
CA CYS A 39 11.36 5.69 10.60
C CYS A 39 12.60 5.20 9.86
N ARG A 40 12.42 4.33 8.86
CA ARG A 40 13.47 3.89 7.95
C ARG A 40 13.15 4.36 6.52
N VAL A 41 14.20 4.62 5.75
CA VAL A 41 14.13 4.84 4.29
C VAL A 41 14.71 3.62 3.62
N MET A 42 14.09 3.17 2.55
CA MET A 42 14.54 2.03 1.77
C MET A 42 14.70 2.44 0.31
N CYS A 43 15.93 2.51 -0.17
CA CYS A 43 16.25 2.65 -1.59
C CYS A 43 16.01 1.32 -2.28
N PHE A 44 15.27 1.33 -3.40
CA PHE A 44 14.88 0.12 -4.12
C PHE A 44 15.97 -0.40 -5.06
N SER A 45 16.83 0.49 -5.55
CA SER A 45 17.89 0.20 -6.50
C SER A 45 19.04 1.19 -6.34
N PRO A 46 20.29 0.83 -6.65
CA PRO A 46 21.39 1.80 -6.79
C PRO A 46 21.23 2.73 -8.01
N ARG A 47 20.37 2.40 -8.95
CA ARG A 47 20.08 3.22 -10.13
C ARG A 47 19.07 4.30 -9.79
N HIS A 48 19.40 5.56 -10.16
CA HIS A 48 18.56 6.73 -9.91
C HIS A 48 17.44 6.91 -10.93
N ASP A 49 17.55 6.26 -12.07
CA ASP A 49 16.73 6.45 -13.26
C ASP A 49 15.61 5.40 -13.40
N LEU A 50 15.51 4.43 -12.48
CA LEU A 50 14.49 3.38 -12.51
C LEU A 50 13.43 3.62 -11.45
N THR A 51 12.17 3.29 -11.80
CA THR A 51 11.07 3.12 -10.84
C THR A 51 10.59 1.67 -10.87
N LEU A 52 9.77 1.24 -9.91
CA LEU A 52 9.34 -0.16 -9.82
C LEU A 52 8.81 -0.74 -11.16
N PRO A 53 7.95 -0.04 -11.94
CA PRO A 53 7.48 -0.57 -13.22
C PRO A 53 8.58 -0.78 -14.28
N GLU A 54 9.73 -0.12 -14.15
CA GLU A 54 10.87 -0.25 -15.07
C GLU A 54 11.88 -1.31 -14.63
N MET A 55 11.84 -1.73 -13.34
CA MET A 55 12.75 -2.73 -12.79
C MET A 55 12.44 -4.14 -13.31
N LEU A 56 13.44 -5.01 -13.32
CA LEU A 56 13.24 -6.43 -13.59
C LEU A 56 12.44 -7.10 -12.44
N PRO A 57 11.62 -8.12 -12.72
CA PRO A 57 10.88 -8.84 -11.67
C PRO A 57 11.78 -9.36 -10.54
N ALA A 58 13.00 -9.81 -10.85
CA ALA A 58 13.96 -10.25 -9.86
C ALA A 58 14.43 -9.13 -8.91
N ASP A 59 14.50 -7.89 -9.38
CA ASP A 59 14.86 -6.74 -8.55
C ASP A 59 13.67 -6.28 -7.71
N ILE A 60 12.45 -6.28 -8.26
CA ILE A 60 11.22 -6.06 -7.50
C ILE A 60 11.07 -7.13 -6.41
N ARG A 61 11.42 -8.39 -6.70
CA ARG A 61 11.43 -9.46 -5.70
C ARG A 61 12.36 -9.14 -4.52
N ARG A 62 13.53 -8.55 -4.75
CA ARG A 62 14.43 -8.10 -3.68
C ARG A 62 13.82 -6.99 -2.83
N VAL A 63 13.05 -6.08 -3.45
CA VAL A 63 12.28 -5.07 -2.73
C VAL A 63 11.24 -5.73 -1.82
N VAL A 64 10.49 -6.71 -2.34
CA VAL A 64 9.51 -7.49 -1.56
C VAL A 64 10.17 -8.24 -0.40
N ASP A 65 11.33 -8.85 -0.63
CA ASP A 65 12.07 -9.54 0.43
C ASP A 65 12.55 -8.59 1.51
N ALA A 66 13.00 -7.38 1.14
CA ALA A 66 13.41 -6.36 2.09
C ALA A 66 12.20 -5.83 2.89
N TRP A 67 11.04 -5.59 2.26
CA TRP A 67 9.81 -5.24 2.98
C TRP A 67 9.43 -6.30 4.02
N ALA A 68 9.53 -7.59 3.65
CA ALA A 68 9.23 -8.68 4.57
C ALA A 68 10.25 -8.77 5.72
N ALA A 69 11.53 -8.60 5.44
CA ALA A 69 12.59 -8.63 6.45
C ALA A 69 12.46 -7.47 7.44
N GLU A 70 12.23 -6.25 6.95
CA GLU A 70 12.03 -5.05 7.76
C GLU A 70 10.76 -5.14 8.63
N THR A 71 9.68 -5.68 8.05
CA THR A 71 8.44 -5.93 8.82
C THR A 71 8.68 -6.95 9.94
N ALA A 72 9.45 -8.00 9.69
CA ALA A 72 9.78 -9.01 10.68
C ALA A 72 10.68 -8.44 11.79
N ASP A 73 11.69 -7.64 11.45
CA ASP A 73 12.61 -7.01 12.39
C ASP A 73 11.89 -5.99 13.29
N LEU A 74 11.23 -5.02 12.70
CA LEU A 74 10.54 -3.95 13.42
C LEU A 74 9.31 -4.46 14.20
N GLY A 75 8.63 -5.48 13.68
CA GLY A 75 7.49 -6.11 14.33
C GLY A 75 7.81 -6.85 15.63
N GLN A 76 9.09 -7.11 15.95
CA GLN A 76 9.52 -7.63 17.25
C GLN A 76 9.38 -6.59 18.38
N THR A 77 9.41 -5.30 18.02
CA THR A 77 9.40 -4.19 18.99
C THR A 77 8.14 -3.35 18.90
N TYR A 78 7.66 -3.14 17.68
CA TYR A 78 6.57 -2.20 17.40
C TYR A 78 5.29 -2.92 17.02
N ARG A 79 4.17 -2.39 17.48
CA ARG A 79 2.85 -2.97 17.24
C ARG A 79 2.39 -2.82 15.80
N TRP A 80 2.74 -1.70 15.15
CA TRP A 80 2.39 -1.42 13.76
C TRP A 80 3.64 -1.14 12.95
N VAL A 81 3.72 -1.70 11.74
CA VAL A 81 4.79 -1.46 10.78
C VAL A 81 4.15 -1.08 9.44
N GLN A 82 4.25 0.20 9.10
CA GLN A 82 3.72 0.77 7.87
C GLN A 82 4.82 0.83 6.82
N VAL A 83 4.76 -0.04 5.83
CA VAL A 83 5.56 0.07 4.61
C VAL A 83 4.78 0.89 3.60
N PHE A 84 5.38 1.93 3.02
CA PHE A 84 4.72 2.79 2.05
C PHE A 84 5.70 3.44 1.06
N GLU A 85 5.19 3.89 -0.08
CA GLU A 85 5.90 4.66 -1.09
C GLU A 85 5.05 5.85 -1.51
N ASN A 86 5.70 7.00 -1.70
CA ASN A 86 5.15 8.14 -2.41
C ASN A 86 5.96 8.31 -3.71
N LYS A 87 5.41 7.89 -4.85
CA LYS A 87 6.02 8.03 -6.16
C LYS A 87 5.61 9.35 -6.79
N GLY A 88 6.60 10.14 -7.17
CA GLY A 88 6.41 11.42 -7.87
C GLY A 88 6.33 12.64 -6.94
N GLU A 89 6.83 13.77 -7.43
CA GLU A 89 6.88 15.04 -6.70
C GLU A 89 5.51 15.51 -6.21
N ILE A 90 4.48 15.30 -7.01
CA ILE A 90 3.09 15.65 -6.68
C ILE A 90 2.56 14.90 -5.44
N MET A 91 3.11 13.72 -5.14
CA MET A 91 2.79 12.94 -3.94
C MET A 91 3.68 13.30 -2.74
N GLY A 92 4.46 14.37 -2.83
CA GLY A 92 5.38 14.82 -1.77
C GLY A 92 6.73 14.09 -1.76
N CYS A 93 7.06 13.37 -2.83
CA CYS A 93 8.38 12.77 -2.98
C CYS A 93 9.41 13.87 -3.27
N SER A 94 10.30 14.13 -2.31
CA SER A 94 11.33 15.20 -2.43
C SER A 94 12.61 14.74 -3.13
N ASN A 95 12.83 13.43 -3.28
CA ASN A 95 14.00 12.84 -3.91
C ASN A 95 13.56 11.89 -5.03
N PRO A 96 13.98 12.12 -6.28
CA PRO A 96 13.57 11.30 -7.42
C PRO A 96 14.18 9.88 -7.42
N HIS A 97 15.20 9.63 -6.57
CA HIS A 97 15.75 8.28 -6.41
C HIS A 97 14.65 7.31 -5.94
N PRO A 98 14.51 6.12 -6.55
CA PRO A 98 13.43 5.19 -6.22
C PRO A 98 13.56 4.69 -4.79
N HIS A 99 12.61 5.07 -3.93
CA HIS A 99 12.62 4.70 -2.51
C HIS A 99 11.22 4.61 -1.93
N GLY A 100 11.10 3.84 -0.88
CA GLY A 100 9.97 3.80 0.02
C GLY A 100 10.38 4.13 1.45
N GLN A 101 9.42 4.13 2.33
CA GLN A 101 9.60 4.37 3.76
C GLN A 101 8.97 3.25 4.58
N ILE A 102 9.52 3.03 5.77
CA ILE A 102 9.00 2.06 6.73
C ILE A 102 8.94 2.76 8.07
N TRP A 103 7.71 3.03 8.53
CA TRP A 103 7.48 3.63 9.83
C TRP A 103 6.91 2.58 10.77
N ALA A 104 7.52 2.45 11.93
CA ALA A 104 7.06 1.51 12.94
C ALA A 104 6.71 2.25 14.24
N GLU A 105 5.59 1.88 14.86
CA GLU A 105 5.06 2.59 16.02
C GLU A 105 4.43 1.67 17.06
N SER A 106 4.44 2.14 18.32
CA SER A 106 3.97 1.39 19.48
C SER A 106 2.45 1.25 19.60
N VAL A 107 1.70 2.02 18.82
CA VAL A 107 0.23 2.05 18.81
C VAL A 107 -0.33 1.63 17.46
N LEU A 108 -1.62 1.32 17.41
CA LEU A 108 -2.30 1.07 16.14
C LEU A 108 -2.84 2.40 15.62
N PRO A 109 -2.49 2.84 14.39
CA PRO A 109 -2.98 4.10 13.82
C PRO A 109 -4.47 4.05 13.51
N ASN A 110 -5.10 5.22 13.44
CA ASN A 110 -6.56 5.36 13.33
C ASN A 110 -7.16 4.62 12.13
N GLU A 111 -6.52 4.61 10.98
CA GLU A 111 -7.04 3.91 9.80
C GLU A 111 -7.01 2.39 10.02
N ALA A 112 -5.93 1.85 10.55
CA ALA A 112 -5.84 0.44 10.92
C ALA A 112 -6.87 0.03 12.00
N VAL A 113 -7.17 0.92 12.97
CA VAL A 113 -8.23 0.69 13.96
C VAL A 113 -9.61 0.61 13.31
N LYS A 114 -9.90 1.47 12.33
CA LYS A 114 -11.18 1.43 11.59
C LYS A 114 -11.32 0.15 10.77
N GLU A 115 -10.23 -0.25 10.11
CA GLU A 115 -10.19 -1.50 9.35
C GLU A 115 -10.34 -2.73 10.24
N ASP A 116 -9.58 -2.81 11.34
CA ASP A 116 -9.70 -3.92 12.31
C ASP A 116 -11.14 -4.08 12.78
N ARG A 117 -11.76 -2.98 13.17
CA ARG A 117 -13.16 -2.98 13.61
C ARG A 117 -14.11 -3.50 12.54
N SER A 118 -13.99 -3.02 11.32
CA SER A 118 -14.87 -3.37 10.20
C SER A 118 -14.67 -4.82 9.75
N GLN A 119 -13.41 -5.25 9.59
CA GLN A 119 -13.08 -6.62 9.22
C GLN A 119 -13.49 -7.62 10.31
N ARG A 120 -13.30 -7.28 11.59
CA ARG A 120 -13.71 -8.10 12.73
C ARG A 120 -15.24 -8.25 12.81
N ALA A 121 -15.98 -7.17 12.63
CA ALA A 121 -17.45 -7.19 12.62
C ALA A 121 -17.99 -8.06 11.48
N TYR A 122 -17.43 -7.93 10.27
CA TYR A 122 -17.78 -8.76 9.13
C TYR A 122 -17.50 -10.24 9.40
N CYS A 123 -16.30 -10.55 9.87
CA CYS A 123 -15.89 -11.93 10.16
C CYS A 123 -16.80 -12.57 11.23
N ALA A 124 -17.17 -11.83 12.27
CA ALA A 124 -18.08 -12.29 13.29
C ALA A 124 -19.50 -12.58 12.75
N GLN A 125 -19.96 -11.81 11.78
CA GLN A 125 -21.28 -11.95 11.15
C GLN A 125 -21.31 -13.06 10.08
N HIS A 126 -20.25 -13.19 9.29
CA HIS A 126 -20.24 -14.04 8.07
C HIS A 126 -19.33 -15.27 8.18
N GLY A 127 -18.50 -15.38 9.23
CA GLY A 127 -17.59 -16.52 9.44
C GLY A 127 -16.39 -16.57 8.51
N ALA A 128 -16.14 -15.49 7.73
CA ALA A 128 -15.04 -15.37 6.76
C ALA A 128 -14.36 -13.99 6.84
N PRO A 129 -13.05 -13.90 6.54
CA PRO A 129 -12.38 -12.60 6.43
C PRO A 129 -12.97 -11.75 5.30
N LEU A 130 -13.31 -10.50 5.59
CA LEU A 130 -13.97 -9.57 4.65
C LEU A 130 -13.26 -9.49 3.31
N LEU A 131 -11.95 -9.23 3.32
CA LEU A 131 -11.20 -8.98 2.08
C LEU A 131 -10.97 -10.26 1.26
N LEU A 132 -10.94 -11.43 1.87
CA LEU A 132 -10.90 -12.72 1.14
C LEU A 132 -12.23 -13.05 0.48
N ASP A 133 -13.33 -12.82 1.20
CA ASP A 133 -14.67 -13.00 0.62
C ASP A 133 -14.89 -11.99 -0.52
N TYR A 134 -14.48 -10.74 -0.31
CA TYR A 134 -14.50 -9.73 -1.37
C TYR A 134 -13.65 -10.14 -2.59
N ALA A 135 -12.42 -10.62 -2.39
CA ALA A 135 -11.56 -11.11 -3.47
C ALA A 135 -12.21 -12.25 -4.26
N ALA A 136 -12.88 -13.18 -3.59
CA ALA A 136 -13.62 -14.26 -4.24
C ALA A 136 -14.79 -13.74 -5.09
N GLN A 137 -15.52 -12.73 -4.60
CA GLN A 137 -16.61 -12.09 -5.36
C GLN A 137 -16.09 -11.34 -6.60
N GLU A 138 -14.97 -10.64 -6.48
CA GLU A 138 -14.36 -9.92 -7.61
C GLU A 138 -13.83 -10.89 -8.68
N LEU A 139 -13.19 -11.99 -8.28
CA LEU A 139 -12.75 -13.05 -9.20
C LEU A 139 -13.92 -13.72 -9.93
N ALA A 140 -15.04 -13.90 -9.26
CA ALA A 140 -16.23 -14.53 -9.86
C ALA A 140 -16.96 -13.59 -10.85
N ARG A 141 -16.87 -12.27 -10.66
CA ARG A 141 -17.56 -11.28 -11.49
C ARG A 141 -16.68 -10.67 -12.57
N GLU A 142 -15.37 -10.61 -12.33
CA GLU A 142 -14.35 -10.03 -13.23
C GLU A 142 -14.60 -8.55 -13.65
N GLU A 143 -15.55 -7.87 -13.00
CA GLU A 143 -15.95 -6.50 -13.37
C GLU A 143 -14.84 -5.48 -13.06
N ARG A 144 -14.23 -5.59 -11.88
CA ARG A 144 -13.24 -4.63 -11.35
C ARG A 144 -11.82 -5.19 -11.23
N VAL A 145 -11.60 -6.39 -11.74
CA VAL A 145 -10.26 -7.00 -11.82
C VAL A 145 -9.40 -6.27 -12.84
N VAL A 146 -8.19 -5.87 -12.44
CA VAL A 146 -7.19 -5.23 -13.29
C VAL A 146 -6.12 -6.23 -13.73
N VAL A 147 -5.51 -6.90 -12.75
CA VAL A 147 -4.48 -7.94 -12.97
C VAL A 147 -4.71 -9.06 -11.96
N VAL A 148 -4.49 -10.28 -12.38
CA VAL A 148 -4.53 -11.47 -11.52
C VAL A 148 -3.42 -12.43 -11.89
N ASN A 149 -2.87 -13.14 -10.90
CA ASN A 149 -1.99 -14.28 -11.08
C ASN A 149 -2.34 -15.40 -10.07
N ASP A 150 -1.49 -16.40 -9.91
CA ASP A 150 -1.79 -17.57 -9.09
C ASP A 150 -2.03 -17.25 -7.62
N HIS A 151 -1.37 -16.21 -7.09
CA HIS A 151 -1.38 -15.88 -5.65
C HIS A 151 -1.99 -14.53 -5.31
N TRP A 152 -2.13 -13.62 -6.29
CA TRP A 152 -2.52 -12.24 -6.05
C TRP A 152 -3.61 -11.76 -7.01
N LEU A 153 -4.36 -10.77 -6.53
CA LEU A 153 -5.43 -10.10 -7.25
C LEU A 153 -5.31 -8.58 -7.06
N ALA A 154 -5.22 -7.84 -8.14
CA ALA A 154 -5.32 -6.37 -8.15
C ALA A 154 -6.68 -5.95 -8.72
N VAL A 155 -7.44 -5.19 -7.94
CA VAL A 155 -8.79 -4.70 -8.32
C VAL A 155 -8.87 -3.19 -8.15
N VAL A 156 -9.75 -2.53 -8.89
CA VAL A 156 -10.29 -1.23 -8.47
C VAL A 156 -11.40 -1.53 -7.46
N PRO A 157 -11.26 -1.21 -6.17
CA PRO A 157 -12.24 -1.64 -5.18
C PRO A 157 -13.60 -1.00 -5.44
N TYR A 158 -14.69 -1.73 -5.12
CA TYR A 158 -16.07 -1.25 -5.30
C TYR A 158 -16.32 0.11 -4.65
N TRP A 159 -15.64 0.38 -3.56
CA TRP A 159 -15.69 1.65 -2.80
C TRP A 159 -14.63 2.66 -3.22
N ALA A 160 -13.87 2.44 -4.30
CA ALA A 160 -12.83 3.36 -4.77
C ALA A 160 -13.38 4.78 -4.95
N VAL A 161 -12.60 5.76 -4.49
CA VAL A 161 -12.93 7.19 -4.62
C VAL A 161 -11.89 7.96 -5.43
N TRP A 162 -10.61 7.52 -5.43
CA TRP A 162 -9.60 8.03 -6.34
C TRP A 162 -9.80 7.43 -7.74
N PRO A 163 -9.51 8.16 -8.84
CA PRO A 163 -9.90 7.75 -10.20
C PRO A 163 -9.43 6.36 -10.63
N PHE A 164 -8.21 6.00 -10.28
CA PHE A 164 -7.59 4.70 -10.59
C PHE A 164 -7.05 4.03 -9.34
N GLU A 165 -7.70 4.24 -8.21
CA GLU A 165 -7.41 3.54 -6.97
C GLU A 165 -7.38 2.05 -7.19
N THR A 166 -6.35 1.36 -6.67
CA THR A 166 -6.34 -0.10 -6.70
C THR A 166 -6.04 -0.68 -5.33
N LEU A 167 -6.57 -1.87 -5.12
CA LEU A 167 -6.36 -2.70 -3.95
C LEU A 167 -5.71 -4.00 -4.39
N LEU A 168 -4.59 -4.35 -3.77
CA LEU A 168 -3.85 -5.58 -4.02
C LEU A 168 -4.07 -6.56 -2.88
N LEU A 169 -4.58 -7.75 -3.20
CA LEU A 169 -5.02 -8.77 -2.27
C LEU A 169 -4.35 -10.11 -2.53
N PRO A 170 -3.92 -10.87 -1.50
CA PRO A 170 -3.57 -12.26 -1.65
C PRO A 170 -4.84 -13.11 -1.87
N ARG A 171 -4.69 -14.26 -2.53
CA ARG A 171 -5.80 -15.19 -2.81
C ARG A 171 -5.99 -16.27 -1.73
N ARG A 172 -5.21 -16.18 -0.63
CA ARG A 172 -5.34 -17.00 0.59
C ARG A 172 -5.20 -16.14 1.85
N PRO A 173 -5.54 -16.67 3.03
CA PRO A 173 -5.27 -15.95 4.29
C PRO A 173 -3.76 -15.70 4.47
N VAL A 174 -3.38 -14.44 4.57
CA VAL A 174 -2.03 -13.97 4.90
C VAL A 174 -2.19 -12.79 5.85
N LEU A 175 -1.48 -12.77 6.95
CA LEU A 175 -1.56 -11.69 7.93
C LEU A 175 -0.51 -10.61 7.69
N ARG A 176 0.72 -10.99 7.32
CA ARG A 176 1.87 -10.07 7.22
C ARG A 176 2.78 -10.45 6.06
N LEU A 177 3.60 -9.53 5.60
CA LEU A 177 4.60 -9.77 4.55
C LEU A 177 5.58 -10.93 4.86
N PRO A 178 6.07 -11.10 6.10
CA PRO A 178 6.92 -12.25 6.44
C PRO A 178 6.23 -13.62 6.26
N ASP A 179 4.91 -13.68 6.32
CA ASP A 179 4.13 -14.93 6.22
C ASP A 179 4.00 -15.43 4.76
N LEU A 180 4.51 -14.66 3.80
CA LEU A 180 4.52 -15.03 2.38
C LEU A 180 5.59 -16.08 2.10
N THR A 181 5.21 -17.13 1.40
CA THR A 181 6.14 -18.12 0.86
C THR A 181 7.01 -17.52 -0.25
N PRO A 182 8.15 -18.14 -0.59
CA PRO A 182 8.97 -17.67 -1.71
C PRO A 182 8.19 -17.53 -3.03
N ALA A 183 7.34 -18.51 -3.37
CA ALA A 183 6.51 -18.47 -4.59
C ALA A 183 5.52 -17.30 -4.59
N GLU A 184 4.93 -16.98 -3.43
CA GLU A 184 4.02 -15.84 -3.30
C GLU A 184 4.73 -14.50 -3.42
N ARG A 185 5.98 -14.41 -2.96
CA ARG A 185 6.83 -13.21 -3.14
C ARG A 185 7.26 -13.03 -4.59
N ASP A 186 7.57 -14.12 -5.31
CA ASP A 186 7.84 -14.08 -6.76
C ASP A 186 6.59 -13.61 -7.51
N SER A 187 5.45 -14.17 -7.17
CA SER A 187 4.14 -13.80 -7.74
C SER A 187 3.74 -12.35 -7.40
N LEU A 188 4.11 -11.85 -6.21
CA LEU A 188 3.93 -10.46 -5.82
C LEU A 188 4.79 -9.51 -6.68
N ALA A 189 6.04 -9.87 -6.93
CA ALA A 189 6.91 -9.09 -7.81
C ALA A 189 6.37 -9.03 -9.25
N ASP A 190 5.82 -10.14 -9.77
CA ASP A 190 5.16 -10.20 -11.07
C ASP A 190 3.95 -9.26 -11.13
N ILE A 191 3.01 -9.38 -10.18
CA ILE A 191 1.78 -8.58 -10.23
C ILE A 191 2.04 -7.09 -10.01
N LEU A 192 3.03 -6.73 -9.18
CA LEU A 192 3.47 -5.34 -9.01
C LEU A 192 4.04 -4.78 -10.32
N LYS A 193 4.94 -5.51 -11.00
CA LYS A 193 5.45 -5.12 -12.33
C LYS A 193 4.31 -4.83 -13.29
N ARG A 194 3.38 -5.76 -13.44
CA ARG A 194 2.25 -5.67 -14.38
C ARG A 194 1.29 -4.52 -14.04
N LEU A 195 0.89 -4.39 -12.78
CA LEU A 195 0.00 -3.31 -12.33
C LEU A 195 0.63 -1.93 -12.53
N LEU A 196 1.88 -1.76 -12.09
CA LEU A 196 2.56 -0.46 -12.16
C LEU A 196 2.94 -0.08 -13.58
N THR A 197 3.23 -1.06 -14.46
CA THR A 197 3.37 -0.83 -15.91
C THR A 197 2.08 -0.28 -16.51
N LYS A 198 0.91 -0.85 -16.15
CA LYS A 198 -0.38 -0.32 -16.61
C LYS A 198 -0.63 1.10 -16.11
N TYR A 199 -0.20 1.44 -14.88
CA TYR A 199 -0.26 2.81 -14.40
C TYR A 199 0.58 3.77 -15.26
N ASP A 200 1.84 3.45 -15.54
CA ASP A 200 2.69 4.30 -16.35
C ASP A 200 2.16 4.41 -17.79
N ASN A 201 1.65 3.31 -18.36
CA ASN A 201 1.05 3.28 -19.70
C ASN A 201 -0.26 4.05 -19.82
N LEU A 202 -0.96 4.32 -18.71
CA LEU A 202 -2.28 4.99 -18.74
C LEU A 202 -2.25 6.38 -19.39
N PHE A 203 -1.16 7.11 -19.16
CA PHE A 203 -0.93 8.43 -19.75
C PHE A 203 0.48 8.58 -20.31
N GLU A 204 1.22 7.49 -20.47
CA GLU A 204 2.61 7.44 -20.95
C GLU A 204 3.54 8.37 -20.15
N VAL A 205 3.45 8.29 -18.83
CA VAL A 205 4.24 9.05 -17.87
C VAL A 205 4.66 8.17 -16.70
N SER A 206 5.71 8.54 -15.97
CA SER A 206 5.97 7.98 -14.64
C SER A 206 4.80 8.33 -13.72
N PHE A 207 3.85 7.40 -13.60
CA PHE A 207 2.55 7.65 -12.97
C PHE A 207 2.69 7.82 -11.45
N PRO A 208 2.27 8.97 -10.89
CA PRO A 208 2.38 9.22 -9.46
C PRO A 208 1.33 8.44 -8.66
N TYR A 209 1.72 7.97 -7.49
CA TYR A 209 0.80 7.36 -6.51
C TYR A 209 1.38 7.44 -5.10
N SER A 210 0.51 7.33 -4.10
CA SER A 210 0.88 6.83 -2.78
C SER A 210 0.42 5.39 -2.67
N MET A 211 1.31 4.51 -2.20
CA MET A 211 0.93 3.13 -1.87
C MET A 211 1.34 2.77 -0.44
N GLY A 212 0.65 1.83 0.16
CA GLY A 212 1.03 1.31 1.47
C GLY A 212 0.45 -0.06 1.77
N TRP A 213 1.21 -0.85 2.55
CA TRP A 213 0.81 -2.16 3.03
C TRP A 213 0.09 -2.05 4.38
N HIS A 214 -1.04 -2.71 4.49
CA HIS A 214 -1.76 -2.91 5.75
C HIS A 214 -1.66 -4.38 6.16
N ALA A 215 -0.83 -4.64 7.16
CA ALA A 215 -0.63 -5.95 7.76
C ALA A 215 -1.35 -6.04 9.10
N ALA A 216 -1.59 -7.26 9.60
CA ALA A 216 -2.09 -7.45 10.96
C ALA A 216 -1.11 -6.88 11.99
N PRO A 217 -1.59 -6.34 13.12
CA PRO A 217 -0.73 -5.84 14.20
C PRO A 217 0.28 -6.89 14.68
N ASN A 218 1.49 -6.44 15.04
CA ASN A 218 2.56 -7.29 15.60
C ASN A 218 2.45 -7.29 17.12
N ASP A 219 1.49 -8.02 17.64
CA ASP A 219 1.30 -8.27 19.07
C ASP A 219 0.83 -9.72 19.27
N ASP A 220 0.57 -10.12 20.50
CA ASP A 220 0.09 -11.48 20.84
C ASP A 220 -1.38 -11.72 20.47
N GLY A 221 -2.04 -10.76 19.81
CA GLY A 221 -3.43 -10.84 19.39
C GLY A 221 -3.65 -11.87 18.27
N ARG A 222 -4.88 -12.40 18.23
CA ARG A 222 -5.34 -13.26 17.11
C ARG A 222 -6.14 -12.41 16.13
N TYR A 223 -5.73 -12.46 14.85
CA TYR A 223 -6.31 -11.67 13.77
C TYR A 223 -6.88 -12.54 12.64
N PRO A 224 -7.78 -13.53 12.94
CA PRO A 224 -8.33 -14.42 11.90
C PRO A 224 -9.19 -13.68 10.88
N HIS A 225 -9.64 -12.48 11.19
CA HIS A 225 -10.44 -11.59 10.34
C HIS A 225 -9.57 -10.72 9.41
N TRP A 226 -8.27 -10.59 9.70
CA TRP A 226 -7.39 -9.71 8.95
C TRP A 226 -6.85 -10.39 7.69
N THR A 227 -6.70 -9.60 6.63
CA THR A 227 -6.03 -10.01 5.40
C THR A 227 -5.00 -8.96 5.03
N LEU A 228 -3.74 -9.36 4.81
CA LEU A 228 -2.71 -8.49 4.27
C LEU A 228 -3.20 -7.88 2.96
N HIS A 229 -3.04 -6.57 2.77
CA HIS A 229 -3.41 -5.90 1.52
C HIS A 229 -2.57 -4.65 1.31
N ALA A 230 -2.53 -4.17 0.06
CA ALA A 230 -1.91 -2.89 -0.26
C ALA A 230 -2.89 -1.99 -1.00
N HIS A 231 -2.91 -0.72 -0.61
CA HIS A 231 -3.64 0.34 -1.27
C HIS A 231 -2.73 1.10 -2.23
N PHE A 232 -3.28 1.55 -3.36
CA PHE A 232 -2.66 2.49 -4.27
C PHE A 232 -3.61 3.65 -4.53
N TYR A 233 -3.18 4.86 -4.24
CA TYR A 233 -3.95 6.10 -4.36
C TYR A 233 -3.29 7.04 -5.37
N PRO A 234 -3.60 6.94 -6.67
CA PRO A 234 -3.07 7.83 -7.68
C PRO A 234 -3.91 9.11 -7.81
N PRO A 235 -3.30 10.29 -8.03
CA PRO A 235 -4.03 11.55 -8.12
C PRO A 235 -4.51 11.89 -9.54
N LEU A 236 -3.97 11.26 -10.59
CA LEU A 236 -4.29 11.62 -11.97
C LEU A 236 -5.66 11.11 -12.38
N LEU A 237 -6.43 11.96 -13.10
CA LEU A 237 -7.83 11.70 -13.43
C LEU A 237 -8.07 11.48 -14.94
N ARG A 238 -7.74 12.47 -15.78
CA ARG A 238 -8.08 12.46 -17.20
C ARG A 238 -6.88 12.52 -18.13
N SER A 239 -5.76 12.97 -17.61
CA SER A 239 -4.49 13.10 -18.34
C SER A 239 -3.34 13.18 -17.33
N ALA A 240 -2.10 13.22 -17.86
CA ALA A 240 -0.89 13.41 -17.06
C ALA A 240 -0.87 14.70 -16.21
N THR A 241 -1.74 15.67 -16.50
CA THR A 241 -1.77 16.99 -15.84
C THR A 241 -3.04 17.26 -15.04
N VAL A 242 -4.12 16.53 -15.29
CA VAL A 242 -5.40 16.72 -14.60
C VAL A 242 -5.48 15.85 -13.37
N LYS A 243 -5.58 16.46 -12.21
CA LYS A 243 -5.50 15.82 -10.90
C LYS A 243 -6.86 15.83 -10.19
N LYS A 244 -7.14 14.78 -9.45
CA LYS A 244 -8.19 14.74 -8.42
C LYS A 244 -7.68 15.42 -7.16
N PHE A 245 -8.54 16.19 -6.51
CA PHE A 245 -8.32 16.70 -5.17
C PHE A 245 -9.49 16.30 -4.27
N MET A 246 -9.19 15.97 -3.03
CA MET A 246 -10.18 15.80 -1.97
C MET A 246 -10.32 17.13 -1.23
N VAL A 247 -11.16 18.01 -1.75
CA VAL A 247 -11.38 19.39 -1.26
C VAL A 247 -12.86 19.74 -1.27
N GLY A 248 -13.21 20.87 -0.68
CA GLY A 248 -14.58 21.38 -0.72
C GLY A 248 -15.61 20.36 -0.24
N TYR A 249 -16.44 19.87 -1.15
CA TYR A 249 -17.49 18.92 -0.84
C TYR A 249 -16.96 17.63 -0.21
N GLU A 250 -15.85 17.08 -0.71
CA GLU A 250 -15.27 15.84 -0.21
C GLU A 250 -14.77 15.96 1.24
N MET A 251 -14.22 17.12 1.60
CA MET A 251 -13.77 17.39 2.98
C MET A 251 -14.93 17.71 3.94
N LEU A 252 -16.03 18.28 3.42
CA LEU A 252 -17.13 18.78 4.23
C LEU A 252 -18.32 17.82 4.31
N ALA A 253 -18.46 16.94 3.36
CA ALA A 253 -19.61 16.07 3.23
C ALA A 253 -19.20 14.61 2.92
N GLU A 254 -18.89 14.28 1.67
CA GLU A 254 -18.63 12.91 1.25
C GLU A 254 -17.72 12.85 0.02
N ALA A 255 -16.94 11.79 -0.10
CA ALA A 255 -16.06 11.59 -1.25
C ALA A 255 -16.85 11.43 -2.55
N GLN A 256 -16.51 12.23 -3.57
CA GLN A 256 -17.07 12.13 -4.92
C GLN A 256 -16.23 11.23 -5.81
N ARG A 257 -16.89 10.45 -6.64
CA ARG A 257 -16.28 9.64 -7.70
C ARG A 257 -16.36 10.36 -9.04
N ASP A 258 -15.23 10.49 -9.74
CA ASP A 258 -15.16 11.02 -11.11
C ASP A 258 -15.33 9.92 -12.16
N LEU A 259 -14.94 8.68 -11.79
CA LEU A 259 -15.09 7.46 -12.58
C LEU A 259 -15.74 6.38 -11.72
N THR A 260 -16.50 5.49 -12.33
CA THR A 260 -16.93 4.29 -11.62
C THR A 260 -15.75 3.32 -11.51
N PRO A 261 -15.72 2.46 -10.47
CA PRO A 261 -14.68 1.43 -10.33
C PRO A 261 -14.58 0.52 -11.56
N GLU A 262 -15.71 0.19 -12.18
CA GLU A 262 -15.78 -0.66 -13.38
C GLU A 262 -15.13 0.02 -14.60
N GLN A 263 -15.40 1.32 -14.81
CA GLN A 263 -14.78 2.10 -15.89
C GLN A 263 -13.26 2.22 -15.70
N ALA A 264 -12.81 2.49 -14.48
CA ALA A 264 -11.39 2.58 -14.15
C ALA A 264 -10.68 1.24 -14.36
N ALA A 265 -11.27 0.14 -13.87
CA ALA A 265 -10.73 -1.20 -14.04
C ALA A 265 -10.68 -1.64 -15.50
N ALA A 266 -11.74 -1.40 -16.28
CA ALA A 266 -11.76 -1.71 -17.70
C ALA A 266 -10.64 -0.98 -18.44
N ARG A 267 -10.48 0.32 -18.18
CA ARG A 267 -9.42 1.12 -18.80
C ARG A 267 -8.02 0.64 -18.44
N LEU A 268 -7.76 0.31 -17.17
CA LEU A 268 -6.46 -0.23 -16.75
C LEU A 268 -6.22 -1.63 -17.36
N ARG A 269 -7.23 -2.50 -17.39
CA ARG A 269 -7.13 -3.86 -17.89
C ARG A 269 -6.74 -3.91 -19.37
N GLU A 270 -7.26 -3.00 -20.19
CA GLU A 270 -6.98 -2.90 -21.61
C GLU A 270 -5.55 -2.46 -21.96
N LEU A 271 -4.83 -1.86 -21.01
CA LEU A 271 -3.47 -1.40 -21.22
C LEU A 271 -2.47 -2.56 -21.33
N PRO A 272 -1.42 -2.43 -22.16
CA PRO A 272 -0.38 -3.44 -22.29
C PRO A 272 0.41 -3.63 -20.99
N GLU A 273 1.02 -4.81 -20.85
CA GLU A 273 1.93 -5.14 -19.74
C GLU A 273 3.41 -4.99 -20.11
N VAL A 274 3.68 -4.45 -21.31
CA VAL A 274 5.00 -3.96 -21.76
C VAL A 274 5.01 -2.45 -21.53
N HIS A 275 6.06 -1.95 -20.90
CA HIS A 275 6.15 -0.52 -20.56
C HIS A 275 6.25 0.33 -21.83
N TYR A 276 5.59 1.50 -21.86
CA TYR A 276 5.52 2.37 -23.04
C TYR A 276 6.90 2.82 -23.56
N THR A 277 7.94 2.82 -22.71
CA THR A 277 9.32 3.14 -23.13
C THR A 277 10.05 1.97 -23.79
N GLU A 278 9.49 0.76 -23.75
CA GLU A 278 10.09 -0.45 -24.33
C GLU A 278 9.47 -0.80 -25.70
N VAL A 279 8.52 0.01 -26.20
CA VAL A 279 7.78 -0.20 -27.45
C VAL A 279 8.41 0.58 -28.61
#